data_bf914019f45e2eea9790f567a6830d6d
#
_entry.id   bf914019f45e2eea9790f567a6830d6d
#
_cell.length_a   1.000
_cell.length_b   1.000
_cell.length_c   1.000
_cell.angle_alpha   90.00
_cell.angle_beta   90.00
_cell.angle_gamma   90.00
#
_symmetry.space_group_name_H-M   'P 1'
#
loop_
_entity.id
_entity.type
_entity.pdbx_description
1 polymer ?
#
loop_
_entity_poly.entity_id
_entity_poly.type
_entity_poly.pdbx_seq_one_letter_code
_entity_poly.pdbx_strand_id
1 'polypeptide(L)'
;MYFLHLITQISTSFLIQDFAVVMIVAAVMVFVTHKLKQPMVIGYILAGMVIGPFTPPFSLIHEVGTINTLAELGIIILLFVIGTEFPITKLKSVGRISMIVGIAESLGTLLITFFVGQTLGFSQFDSMFLALAMSVTSTVVTVKILEELNMINEKSSVLIMGILIVEDVIVITMLGILQSLALTAAVSFVQVILSVGIVVGFIAAILILGSRYLPPLIDKLARKTDYSVLIIVILGLAFGLSFAAIELGLSPVIGAFLAGVLVAESNSAGIARVITIPLRDVFAALFFVSVGALVDVSKIPLFIIPALILIVTSFAAKMVIVIPLLIKAGYDTTTAVRTGLGLSSARGEMSLIVGKGGQDVGAVSSYILPILGVVTIVTTFITPYILKLGIKLSISSSSSEDKK
;
A
#
# COMPACT_ATOMS: atom_id res chain seq x y z
N MET A 1 28.23 29.19 19.93
CA MET A 1 27.43 29.70 18.82
C MET A 1 28.01 29.31 17.45
N TYR A 2 29.30 29.54 17.19
CA TYR A 2 29.97 29.18 15.92
C TYR A 2 29.94 27.66 15.61
N PHE A 3 30.14 26.79 16.62
CA PHE A 3 30.14 25.33 16.47
C PHE A 3 28.75 24.77 16.13
N LEU A 4 27.69 25.32 16.72
CA LEU A 4 26.31 25.00 16.38
C LEU A 4 25.95 25.45 14.95
N HIS A 5 26.45 26.60 14.53
CA HIS A 5 26.24 27.12 13.17
C HIS A 5 26.98 26.24 12.11
N LEU A 6 28.15 25.73 12.44
CA LEU A 6 28.93 24.84 11.57
C LEU A 6 28.24 23.47 11.42
N ILE A 7 27.72 22.90 12.52
CA ILE A 7 26.97 21.63 12.49
C ILE A 7 25.68 21.77 11.70
N THR A 8 24.93 22.87 11.86
CA THR A 8 23.71 23.12 11.08
C THR A 8 24.00 23.34 9.60
N GLN A 9 25.09 24.01 9.23
CA GLN A 9 25.47 24.17 7.82
C GLN A 9 25.91 22.84 7.17
N ILE A 10 26.63 22.00 7.91
CA ILE A 10 27.04 20.67 7.41
C ILE A 10 25.81 19.78 7.21
N SER A 11 24.86 19.76 8.15
CA SER A 11 23.63 18.95 8.03
C SER A 11 22.73 19.39 6.87
N THR A 12 22.58 20.69 6.63
CA THR A 12 21.80 21.20 5.49
C THR A 12 22.45 20.92 4.13
N SER A 13 23.78 20.91 4.06
CA SER A 13 24.51 20.57 2.84
C SER A 13 24.32 19.09 2.48
N PHE A 14 24.37 18.18 3.43
CA PHE A 14 24.11 16.75 3.19
C PHE A 14 22.67 16.50 2.81
N LEU A 15 21.70 17.18 3.40
CA LEU A 15 20.28 17.04 3.07
C LEU A 15 20.00 17.36 1.60
N ILE A 16 20.54 18.47 1.09
CA ILE A 16 20.36 18.84 -0.33
C ILE A 16 21.06 17.83 -1.23
N GLN A 17 22.24 17.37 -0.85
CA GLN A 17 23.00 16.37 -1.59
C GLN A 17 22.23 15.04 -1.66
N ASP A 18 21.77 14.51 -0.52
CA ASP A 18 21.04 13.27 -0.43
C ASP A 18 19.73 13.33 -1.23
N PHE A 19 18.99 14.44 -1.11
CA PHE A 19 17.77 14.67 -1.90
C PHE A 19 18.06 14.68 -3.42
N ALA A 20 19.12 15.37 -3.84
CA ALA A 20 19.51 15.42 -5.25
C ALA A 20 19.90 14.02 -5.76
N VAL A 21 20.69 13.28 -5.00
CA VAL A 21 21.09 11.90 -5.34
C VAL A 21 19.86 11.00 -5.48
N VAL A 22 18.95 11.05 -4.50
CA VAL A 22 17.69 10.29 -4.53
C VAL A 22 16.90 10.59 -5.79
N MET A 23 16.68 11.88 -6.09
CA MET A 23 15.87 12.27 -7.25
C MET A 23 16.52 11.93 -8.60
N ILE A 24 17.85 12.10 -8.71
CA ILE A 24 18.57 11.76 -9.95
C ILE A 24 18.56 10.26 -10.19
N VAL A 25 18.89 9.45 -9.18
CA VAL A 25 18.95 7.99 -9.36
C VAL A 25 17.54 7.41 -9.54
N ALA A 26 16.54 7.93 -8.81
CA ALA A 26 15.15 7.57 -9.03
C ALA A 26 14.70 7.85 -10.46
N ALA A 27 15.01 9.03 -11.01
CA ALA A 27 14.67 9.39 -12.39
C ALA A 27 15.32 8.44 -13.40
N VAL A 28 16.60 8.10 -13.22
CA VAL A 28 17.31 7.15 -14.10
C VAL A 28 16.67 5.77 -14.02
N MET A 29 16.42 5.26 -12.82
CA MET A 29 15.88 3.92 -12.63
C MET A 29 14.42 3.81 -13.11
N VAL A 30 13.60 4.85 -12.91
CA VAL A 30 12.25 4.91 -13.47
C VAL A 30 12.28 4.95 -15.00
N PHE A 31 13.21 5.68 -15.60
CA PHE A 31 13.37 5.68 -17.04
C PHE A 31 13.75 4.28 -17.59
N VAL A 32 14.63 3.57 -16.88
CA VAL A 32 14.99 2.18 -17.22
C VAL A 32 13.80 1.25 -17.10
N THR A 33 13.07 1.28 -15.96
CA THR A 33 11.88 0.43 -15.76
C THR A 33 10.76 0.77 -16.75
N HIS A 34 10.58 2.04 -17.09
CA HIS A 34 9.63 2.45 -18.13
C HIS A 34 9.98 1.84 -19.49
N LYS A 35 11.26 1.88 -19.89
CA LYS A 35 11.72 1.21 -21.14
C LYS A 35 11.50 -0.31 -21.10
N LEU A 36 11.64 -0.92 -19.93
CA LEU A 36 11.40 -2.35 -19.72
C LEU A 36 9.91 -2.69 -19.56
N LYS A 37 9.02 -1.70 -19.70
CA LYS A 37 7.56 -1.84 -19.50
C LYS A 37 7.22 -2.39 -18.11
N GLN A 38 7.97 -1.98 -17.08
CA GLN A 38 7.78 -2.35 -15.69
C GLN A 38 7.18 -1.17 -14.90
N PRO A 39 6.42 -1.43 -13.82
CA PRO A 39 5.90 -0.39 -12.93
C PRO A 39 7.00 0.47 -12.31
N MET A 40 6.74 1.77 -12.16
CA MET A 40 7.71 2.76 -11.63
C MET A 40 8.19 2.42 -10.22
N VAL A 41 7.33 1.79 -9.40
CA VAL A 41 7.64 1.38 -8.01
C VAL A 41 8.89 0.49 -7.96
N ILE A 42 9.05 -0.41 -8.94
CA ILE A 42 10.26 -1.25 -9.04
C ILE A 42 11.50 -0.35 -9.23
N GLY A 43 11.41 0.65 -10.10
CA GLY A 43 12.50 1.60 -10.34
C GLY A 43 12.91 2.35 -9.07
N TYR A 44 11.94 2.82 -8.30
CA TYR A 44 12.21 3.52 -7.05
C TYR A 44 12.87 2.62 -5.99
N ILE A 45 12.37 1.40 -5.80
CA ILE A 45 12.96 0.44 -4.85
C ILE A 45 14.40 0.09 -5.26
N LEU A 46 14.62 -0.20 -6.55
CA LEU A 46 15.96 -0.50 -7.07
C LEU A 46 16.89 0.71 -6.95
N ALA A 47 16.40 1.93 -7.18
CA ALA A 47 17.18 3.15 -6.94
C ALA A 47 17.67 3.21 -5.49
N GLY A 48 16.77 3.00 -4.54
CA GLY A 48 17.11 2.95 -3.12
C GLY A 48 18.12 1.86 -2.78
N MET A 49 17.93 0.66 -3.31
CA MET A 49 18.89 -0.45 -3.11
C MET A 49 20.29 -0.10 -3.62
N VAL A 50 20.40 0.63 -4.74
CA VAL A 50 21.70 1.02 -5.31
C VAL A 50 22.40 2.09 -4.48
N ILE A 51 21.67 3.13 -4.02
CA ILE A 51 22.27 4.28 -3.30
C ILE A 51 22.28 4.11 -1.78
N GLY A 52 21.61 3.08 -1.29
CA GLY A 52 21.47 2.81 0.15
C GLY A 52 22.80 2.47 0.84
N PRO A 53 22.83 2.58 2.16
CA PRO A 53 24.04 2.40 2.95
C PRO A 53 24.60 0.97 2.90
N PHE A 54 23.80 0.00 2.44
CA PHE A 54 24.14 -1.42 2.42
C PHE A 54 24.69 -1.91 1.07
N THR A 55 24.95 -1.00 0.10
CA THR A 55 25.39 -1.39 -1.25
C THR A 55 26.72 -0.70 -1.62
N PRO A 56 27.88 -1.19 -1.11
CA PRO A 56 29.17 -0.66 -1.54
C PRO A 56 29.41 -0.93 -3.04
N PRO A 57 30.12 -0.05 -3.76
CA PRO A 57 30.74 1.21 -3.31
C PRO A 57 29.79 2.43 -3.41
N PHE A 58 28.51 2.25 -3.73
CA PHE A 58 27.56 3.31 -4.06
C PHE A 58 26.72 3.78 -2.87
N SER A 59 27.16 3.57 -1.63
CA SER A 59 26.50 4.14 -0.45
C SER A 59 26.59 5.69 -0.48
N LEU A 60 25.66 6.28 -1.25
CA LEU A 60 25.64 7.73 -1.54
C LEU A 60 24.79 8.53 -0.54
N ILE A 61 23.95 7.85 0.24
CA ILE A 61 23.11 8.48 1.26
C ILE A 61 23.92 8.63 2.56
N HIS A 62 24.04 9.87 3.05
CA HIS A 62 24.78 10.20 4.26
C HIS A 62 23.87 10.26 5.49
N GLU A 63 22.64 10.76 5.33
CA GLU A 63 21.68 11.02 6.40
C GLU A 63 20.40 10.20 6.22
N VAL A 64 20.46 8.90 6.58
CA VAL A 64 19.30 7.98 6.50
C VAL A 64 18.10 8.51 7.30
N GLY A 65 18.34 9.18 8.44
CA GLY A 65 17.30 9.77 9.28
C GLY A 65 16.46 10.80 8.53
N THR A 66 17.10 11.67 7.77
CA THR A 66 16.40 12.70 6.98
C THR A 66 15.57 12.09 5.86
N ILE A 67 16.12 11.08 5.16
CA ILE A 67 15.38 10.38 4.10
C ILE A 67 14.17 9.67 4.69
N ASN A 68 14.28 9.07 5.87
CA ASN A 68 13.15 8.47 6.57
C ASN A 68 12.07 9.50 6.93
N THR A 69 12.46 10.69 7.42
CA THR A 69 11.49 11.75 7.72
C THR A 69 10.75 12.22 6.46
N LEU A 70 11.46 12.39 5.34
CA LEU A 70 10.84 12.72 4.06
C LEU A 70 9.92 11.59 3.57
N ALA A 71 10.30 10.35 3.80
CA ALA A 71 9.46 9.18 3.48
C ALA A 71 8.18 9.13 4.34
N GLU A 72 8.26 9.49 5.63
CA GLU A 72 7.09 9.59 6.51
C GLU A 72 6.10 10.69 6.05
N LEU A 73 6.60 11.85 5.63
CA LEU A 73 5.77 12.87 4.99
C LEU A 73 5.19 12.35 3.66
N GLY A 74 5.99 11.58 2.92
CA GLY A 74 5.60 10.95 1.68
C GLY A 74 4.44 9.97 1.83
N ILE A 75 4.48 9.13 2.85
CA ILE A 75 3.42 8.15 3.11
C ILE A 75 2.09 8.83 3.45
N ILE A 76 2.11 9.96 4.18
CA ILE A 76 0.91 10.74 4.49
C ILE A 76 0.28 11.27 3.19
N ILE A 77 1.08 11.87 2.31
CA ILE A 77 0.57 12.38 1.03
C ILE A 77 0.10 11.25 0.12
N LEU A 78 0.85 10.15 0.07
CA LEU A 78 0.49 8.96 -0.72
C LEU A 78 -0.86 8.40 -0.26
N LEU A 79 -1.03 8.15 1.03
CA LEU A 79 -2.26 7.60 1.59
C LEU A 79 -3.45 8.57 1.49
N PHE A 80 -3.19 9.87 1.62
CA PHE A 80 -4.20 10.88 1.35
C PHE A 80 -4.72 10.77 -0.09
N VAL A 81 -3.82 10.71 -1.10
CA VAL A 81 -4.24 10.62 -2.51
C VAL A 81 -4.94 9.29 -2.78
N ILE A 82 -4.45 8.17 -2.25
CA ILE A 82 -5.15 6.89 -2.31
C ILE A 82 -6.55 7.05 -1.73
N GLY A 83 -6.70 7.67 -0.55
CA GLY A 83 -8.01 7.95 0.06
C GLY A 83 -8.96 8.71 -0.86
N THR A 84 -8.45 9.64 -1.70
CA THR A 84 -9.31 10.37 -2.65
C THR A 84 -9.89 9.48 -3.76
N GLU A 85 -9.41 8.27 -3.92
CA GLU A 85 -9.94 7.29 -4.88
C GLU A 85 -11.09 6.46 -4.31
N PHE A 86 -11.32 6.55 -2.99
CA PHE A 86 -12.29 5.76 -2.23
C PHE A 86 -13.43 6.59 -1.64
N PRO A 87 -14.32 7.21 -2.45
CA PRO A 87 -15.51 7.83 -1.90
C PRO A 87 -16.41 6.77 -1.23
N ILE A 88 -17.04 7.12 -0.10
CA ILE A 88 -17.94 6.24 0.67
C ILE A 88 -19.07 5.71 -0.22
N THR A 89 -19.52 6.52 -1.17
CA THR A 89 -20.52 6.16 -2.17
C THR A 89 -20.06 5.01 -3.06
N LYS A 90 -18.78 4.98 -3.44
CA LYS A 90 -18.17 3.89 -4.22
C LYS A 90 -18.09 2.60 -3.40
N LEU A 91 -17.80 2.70 -2.11
CA LEU A 91 -17.81 1.54 -1.22
C LEU A 91 -19.22 0.93 -1.11
N LYS A 92 -20.28 1.76 -1.11
CA LYS A 92 -21.68 1.29 -1.16
C LYS A 92 -22.04 0.63 -2.49
N SER A 93 -21.40 1.01 -3.59
CA SER A 93 -21.62 0.42 -4.92
C SER A 93 -20.86 -0.89 -5.14
N VAL A 94 -19.89 -1.22 -4.27
CA VAL A 94 -19.21 -2.53 -4.28
C VAL A 94 -20.27 -3.62 -4.11
N GLY A 95 -20.36 -4.51 -5.08
CA GLY A 95 -21.36 -5.58 -5.07
C GLY A 95 -21.19 -6.48 -3.83
N ARG A 96 -22.33 -6.98 -3.31
CA ARG A 96 -22.36 -7.86 -2.13
C ARG A 96 -21.34 -9.02 -2.23
N ILE A 97 -21.16 -9.57 -3.41
CA ILE A 97 -20.23 -10.69 -3.65
C ILE A 97 -18.78 -10.23 -3.50
N SER A 98 -18.39 -9.09 -4.07
CA SER A 98 -17.03 -8.55 -3.89
C SER A 98 -16.72 -8.27 -2.42
N MET A 99 -17.71 -7.80 -1.64
CA MET A 99 -17.54 -7.58 -0.21
C MET A 99 -17.34 -8.90 0.55
N ILE A 100 -18.17 -9.90 0.29
CA ILE A 100 -18.07 -11.22 0.96
C ILE A 100 -16.74 -11.89 0.62
N VAL A 101 -16.39 -11.92 -0.67
CA VAL A 101 -15.15 -12.54 -1.14
C VAL A 101 -13.93 -11.77 -0.64
N GLY A 102 -13.96 -10.43 -0.69
CA GLY A 102 -12.86 -9.59 -0.21
C GLY A 102 -12.60 -9.78 1.29
N ILE A 103 -13.63 -9.79 2.13
CA ILE A 103 -13.49 -10.05 3.56
C ILE A 103 -12.94 -11.47 3.80
N ALA A 104 -13.54 -12.49 3.16
CA ALA A 104 -13.13 -13.87 3.36
C ALA A 104 -11.71 -14.14 2.87
N GLU A 105 -11.34 -13.54 1.74
CA GLU A 105 -10.03 -13.68 1.14
C GLU A 105 -8.95 -12.95 1.96
N SER A 106 -9.18 -11.69 2.34
CA SER A 106 -8.22 -10.92 3.13
C SER A 106 -7.96 -11.58 4.48
N LEU A 107 -9.03 -11.92 5.22
CA LEU A 107 -8.90 -12.55 6.53
C LEU A 107 -8.34 -13.97 6.43
N GLY A 108 -8.77 -14.75 5.43
CA GLY A 108 -8.29 -16.11 5.22
C GLY A 108 -6.81 -16.13 4.82
N THR A 109 -6.38 -15.27 3.90
CA THR A 109 -4.96 -15.13 3.53
C THR A 109 -4.12 -14.65 4.70
N LEU A 110 -4.62 -13.68 5.48
CA LEU A 110 -3.97 -13.21 6.70
C LEU A 110 -3.75 -14.37 7.69
N LEU A 111 -4.78 -15.14 7.98
CA LEU A 111 -4.68 -16.28 8.91
C LEU A 111 -3.69 -17.33 8.42
N ILE A 112 -3.80 -17.77 7.16
CA ILE A 112 -2.91 -18.79 6.59
C ILE A 112 -1.47 -18.30 6.61
N THR A 113 -1.22 -17.08 6.17
CA THR A 113 0.14 -16.50 6.13
C THR A 113 0.71 -16.28 7.53
N PHE A 114 -0.13 -15.90 8.52
CA PHE A 114 0.28 -15.81 9.91
C PHE A 114 0.83 -17.12 10.45
N PHE A 115 0.09 -18.23 10.27
CA PHE A 115 0.55 -19.54 10.73
C PHE A 115 1.81 -19.99 10.00
N VAL A 116 1.91 -19.73 8.70
CA VAL A 116 3.15 -20.03 7.94
C VAL A 116 4.31 -19.20 8.48
N GLY A 117 4.11 -17.91 8.77
CA GLY A 117 5.12 -17.07 9.42
C GLY A 117 5.62 -17.66 10.74
N GLN A 118 4.70 -18.14 11.59
CA GLN A 118 5.06 -18.82 12.85
C GLN A 118 5.89 -20.09 12.61
N THR A 119 5.54 -20.90 11.60
CA THR A 119 6.30 -22.12 11.25
C THR A 119 7.69 -21.82 10.69
N LEU A 120 7.87 -20.65 10.06
CA LEU A 120 9.17 -20.15 9.61
C LEU A 120 10.03 -19.57 10.74
N GLY A 121 9.51 -19.51 11.98
CA GLY A 121 10.24 -19.03 13.15
C GLY A 121 10.20 -17.52 13.34
N PHE A 122 9.33 -16.79 12.63
CA PHE A 122 9.12 -15.37 12.85
C PHE A 122 8.43 -15.10 14.18
N SER A 123 8.73 -13.96 14.80
CA SER A 123 8.03 -13.52 16.01
C SER A 123 6.53 -13.34 15.76
N GLN A 124 5.75 -13.21 16.83
CA GLN A 124 4.30 -13.02 16.72
C GLN A 124 3.97 -11.74 15.92
N PHE A 125 4.62 -10.63 16.24
CA PHE A 125 4.42 -9.37 15.51
C PHE A 125 4.96 -9.43 14.08
N ASP A 126 6.15 -9.99 13.86
CA ASP A 126 6.68 -10.19 12.50
C ASP A 126 5.67 -10.97 11.65
N SER A 127 5.13 -12.07 12.19
CA SER A 127 4.14 -12.90 11.50
C SER A 127 2.83 -12.16 11.23
N MET A 128 2.36 -11.31 12.18
CA MET A 128 1.15 -10.51 11.99
C MET A 128 1.32 -9.46 10.88
N PHE A 129 2.42 -8.71 10.90
CA PHE A 129 2.68 -7.69 9.89
C PHE A 129 2.97 -8.30 8.52
N LEU A 130 3.74 -9.41 8.45
CA LEU A 130 3.93 -10.16 7.21
C LEU A 130 2.59 -10.69 6.66
N ALA A 131 1.76 -11.27 7.51
CA ALA A 131 0.47 -11.80 7.11
C ALA A 131 -0.45 -10.68 6.56
N LEU A 132 -0.49 -9.54 7.23
CA LEU A 132 -1.24 -8.38 6.77
C LEU A 132 -0.69 -7.85 5.44
N ALA A 133 0.63 -7.72 5.29
CA ALA A 133 1.27 -7.29 4.05
C ALA A 133 1.03 -8.24 2.88
N MET A 134 0.93 -9.55 3.16
CA MET A 134 0.68 -10.57 2.14
C MET A 134 -0.81 -10.75 1.82
N SER A 135 -1.73 -10.24 2.63
CA SER A 135 -3.17 -10.33 2.36
C SER A 135 -3.64 -9.30 1.32
N VAL A 136 -2.93 -8.19 1.14
CA VAL A 136 -3.32 -7.12 0.22
C VAL A 136 -2.69 -7.30 -1.17
N THR A 137 -3.46 -6.96 -2.20
CA THR A 137 -3.02 -6.95 -3.60
C THR A 137 -2.83 -5.51 -4.06
N SER A 138 -1.79 -5.23 -4.87
CA SER A 138 -1.57 -3.89 -5.43
C SER A 138 -2.68 -3.50 -6.42
N THR A 139 -3.49 -2.53 -6.03
CA THR A 139 -4.54 -1.97 -6.86
C THR A 139 -3.96 -1.31 -8.11
N VAL A 140 -2.93 -0.47 -7.94
CA VAL A 140 -2.31 0.27 -9.05
C VAL A 140 -1.72 -0.65 -10.11
N VAL A 141 -0.94 -1.65 -9.70
CA VAL A 141 -0.30 -2.60 -10.63
C VAL A 141 -1.34 -3.45 -11.35
N THR A 142 -2.32 -3.99 -10.59
CA THR A 142 -3.34 -4.89 -11.14
C THR A 142 -4.24 -4.16 -12.15
N VAL A 143 -4.76 -2.98 -11.80
CA VAL A 143 -5.61 -2.18 -12.69
C VAL A 143 -4.88 -1.79 -13.95
N LYS A 144 -3.62 -1.31 -13.83
CA LYS A 144 -2.82 -0.92 -14.98
C LYS A 144 -2.61 -2.08 -15.97
N ILE A 145 -2.33 -3.29 -15.45
CA ILE A 145 -2.13 -4.46 -16.32
C ILE A 145 -3.46 -4.88 -16.97
N LEU A 146 -4.59 -4.81 -16.24
CA LEU A 146 -5.91 -5.09 -16.81
C LEU A 146 -6.28 -4.09 -17.93
N GLU A 147 -5.89 -2.82 -17.79
CA GLU A 147 -6.03 -1.81 -18.85
C GLU A 147 -5.14 -2.15 -20.06
N GLU A 148 -3.87 -2.46 -19.87
CA GLU A 148 -2.94 -2.83 -20.93
C GLU A 148 -3.37 -4.10 -21.69
N LEU A 149 -4.07 -5.02 -21.01
CA LEU A 149 -4.64 -6.24 -21.61
C LEU A 149 -6.03 -6.01 -22.22
N ASN A 150 -6.58 -4.79 -22.17
CA ASN A 150 -7.94 -4.44 -22.61
C ASN A 150 -9.04 -5.26 -21.91
N MET A 151 -8.82 -5.64 -20.66
CA MET A 151 -9.74 -6.48 -19.86
C MET A 151 -10.54 -5.69 -18.82
N ILE A 152 -10.38 -4.38 -18.72
CA ILE A 152 -10.92 -3.56 -17.62
C ILE A 152 -12.44 -3.69 -17.46
N ASN A 153 -13.17 -3.94 -18.55
CA ASN A 153 -14.63 -4.07 -18.58
C ASN A 153 -15.13 -5.52 -18.45
N GLU A 154 -14.24 -6.51 -18.29
CA GLU A 154 -14.64 -7.90 -18.11
C GLU A 154 -15.24 -8.13 -16.72
N LYS A 155 -16.13 -9.13 -16.59
CA LYS A 155 -16.77 -9.48 -15.30
C LYS A 155 -15.73 -9.78 -14.20
N SER A 156 -14.65 -10.49 -14.54
CA SER A 156 -13.55 -10.77 -13.63
C SER A 156 -12.87 -9.51 -13.13
N SER A 157 -12.61 -8.55 -14.00
CA SER A 157 -11.96 -7.28 -13.67
C SER A 157 -12.83 -6.39 -12.77
N VAL A 158 -14.14 -6.36 -13.03
CA VAL A 158 -15.09 -5.66 -12.15
C VAL A 158 -15.11 -6.27 -10.75
N LEU A 159 -15.07 -7.61 -10.65
CA LEU A 159 -14.98 -8.31 -9.36
C LEU A 159 -13.64 -8.00 -8.68
N ILE A 160 -12.51 -8.09 -9.41
CA ILE A 160 -11.18 -7.77 -8.89
C ILE A 160 -11.18 -6.35 -8.30
N MET A 161 -11.60 -5.34 -9.07
CA MET A 161 -11.64 -3.95 -8.59
C MET A 161 -12.51 -3.78 -7.35
N GLY A 162 -13.67 -4.45 -7.29
CA GLY A 162 -14.52 -4.41 -6.11
C GLY A 162 -13.88 -5.07 -4.88
N ILE A 163 -13.17 -6.18 -5.06
CA ILE A 163 -12.49 -6.89 -3.98
C ILE A 163 -11.27 -6.09 -3.49
N LEU A 164 -10.47 -5.52 -4.41
CA LEU A 164 -9.32 -4.67 -4.07
C LEU A 164 -9.71 -3.49 -3.16
N ILE A 165 -10.86 -2.86 -3.42
CA ILE A 165 -11.38 -1.80 -2.54
C ILE A 165 -11.60 -2.32 -1.11
N VAL A 166 -12.13 -3.54 -0.99
CA VAL A 166 -12.38 -4.15 0.33
C VAL A 166 -11.06 -4.51 1.02
N GLU A 167 -10.10 -5.10 0.28
CA GLU A 167 -8.75 -5.40 0.78
C GLU A 167 -8.07 -4.14 1.34
N ASP A 168 -8.09 -3.03 0.60
CA ASP A 168 -7.42 -1.78 0.98
C ASP A 168 -8.02 -1.20 2.27
N VAL A 169 -9.36 -1.22 2.43
CA VAL A 169 -10.02 -0.79 3.67
C VAL A 169 -9.65 -1.69 4.85
N ILE A 170 -9.64 -3.00 4.64
CA ILE A 170 -9.29 -3.97 5.69
C ILE A 170 -7.83 -3.77 6.12
N VAL A 171 -6.89 -3.67 5.18
CA VAL A 171 -5.47 -3.57 5.52
C VAL A 171 -5.14 -2.29 6.27
N ILE A 172 -5.73 -1.16 5.88
CA ILE A 172 -5.49 0.12 6.57
C ILE A 172 -6.06 0.07 7.99
N THR A 173 -7.26 -0.48 8.16
CA THR A 173 -7.89 -0.64 9.48
C THR A 173 -7.08 -1.59 10.37
N MET A 174 -6.67 -2.74 9.84
CA MET A 174 -5.87 -3.72 10.58
C MET A 174 -4.47 -3.21 10.91
N LEU A 175 -3.85 -2.44 10.01
CA LEU A 175 -2.56 -1.79 10.26
C LEU A 175 -2.64 -0.88 11.49
N GLY A 176 -3.67 -0.04 11.56
CA GLY A 176 -3.86 0.83 12.73
C GLY A 176 -4.08 0.05 14.02
N ILE A 177 -4.83 -1.05 13.97
CA ILE A 177 -5.03 -1.93 15.12
C ILE A 177 -3.69 -2.55 15.54
N LEU A 178 -2.92 -3.13 14.62
CA LEU A 178 -1.64 -3.77 14.92
C LEU A 178 -0.61 -2.78 15.48
N GLN A 179 -0.55 -1.56 14.94
CA GLN A 179 0.34 -0.51 15.45
C GLN A 179 -0.06 -0.09 16.87
N SER A 180 -1.34 0.10 17.13
CA SER A 180 -1.85 0.43 18.47
C SER A 180 -1.56 -0.69 19.49
N LEU A 181 -1.71 -1.95 19.09
CA LEU A 181 -1.35 -3.11 19.93
C LEU A 181 0.14 -3.17 20.22
N ALA A 182 0.97 -2.88 19.22
CA ALA A 182 2.43 -2.88 19.38
C ALA A 182 2.91 -1.81 20.36
N LEU A 183 2.34 -0.61 20.30
CA LEU A 183 2.68 0.51 21.18
C LEU A 183 2.29 0.28 22.64
N THR A 184 1.21 -0.46 22.89
CA THR A 184 0.73 -0.72 24.26
C THR A 184 1.51 -1.80 24.99
N ALA A 185 2.37 -2.56 24.32
CA ALA A 185 3.26 -3.62 24.86
C ALA A 185 2.60 -4.66 25.78
N ALA A 186 1.29 -4.59 26.01
CA ALA A 186 0.56 -5.44 26.92
C ALA A 186 -0.64 -6.08 26.21
N VAL A 187 -0.59 -7.37 25.99
CA VAL A 187 -1.68 -8.18 25.39
C VAL A 187 -2.74 -8.49 26.45
N SER A 188 -3.26 -7.46 27.11
CA SER A 188 -4.47 -7.60 27.93
C SER A 188 -5.69 -7.52 27.01
N PHE A 189 -6.62 -8.44 27.16
CA PHE A 189 -7.88 -8.45 26.39
C PHE A 189 -8.62 -7.11 26.47
N VAL A 190 -8.57 -6.45 27.61
CA VAL A 190 -9.17 -5.12 27.80
C VAL A 190 -8.46 -4.05 26.95
N GLN A 191 -7.13 -4.08 26.87
CA GLN A 191 -6.36 -3.13 26.05
C GLN A 191 -6.60 -3.35 24.56
N VAL A 192 -6.73 -4.60 24.10
CA VAL A 192 -7.12 -4.91 22.72
C VAL A 192 -8.47 -4.28 22.37
N ILE A 193 -9.48 -4.47 23.24
CA ILE A 193 -10.82 -3.88 23.06
C ILE A 193 -10.75 -2.36 23.05
N LEU A 194 -9.97 -1.75 23.93
CA LEU A 194 -9.81 -0.30 23.99
C LEU A 194 -9.12 0.23 22.72
N SER A 195 -8.03 -0.41 22.28
CA SER A 195 -7.32 -0.02 21.05
C SER A 195 -8.22 -0.13 19.83
N VAL A 196 -8.92 -1.25 19.67
CA VAL A 196 -9.91 -1.43 18.58
C VAL A 196 -11.02 -0.38 18.68
N GLY A 197 -11.51 -0.12 19.92
CA GLY A 197 -12.53 0.90 20.18
C GLY A 197 -12.07 2.32 19.79
N ILE A 198 -10.82 2.69 20.07
CA ILE A 198 -10.25 3.99 19.69
C ILE A 198 -10.12 4.08 18.16
N VAL A 199 -9.58 3.06 17.48
CA VAL A 199 -9.46 3.05 16.01
C VAL A 199 -10.82 3.16 15.35
N VAL A 200 -11.77 2.31 15.73
CA VAL A 200 -13.12 2.29 15.15
C VAL A 200 -13.88 3.58 15.50
N GLY A 201 -13.74 4.08 16.73
CA GLY A 201 -14.34 5.34 17.16
C GLY A 201 -13.79 6.54 16.38
N PHE A 202 -12.49 6.60 16.15
CA PHE A 202 -11.85 7.64 15.34
C PHE A 202 -12.34 7.60 13.90
N ILE A 203 -12.32 6.42 13.27
CA ILE A 203 -12.81 6.24 11.90
C ILE A 203 -14.29 6.66 11.81
N ALA A 204 -15.14 6.18 12.71
CA ALA A 204 -16.56 6.51 12.73
C ALA A 204 -16.80 8.01 12.94
N ALA A 205 -16.11 8.64 13.87
CA ALA A 205 -16.23 10.07 14.14
C ALA A 205 -15.85 10.90 12.89
N ILE A 206 -14.72 10.59 12.26
CA ILE A 206 -14.27 11.27 11.05
C ILE A 206 -15.25 11.03 9.89
N LEU A 207 -15.72 9.81 9.66
CA LEU A 207 -16.65 9.52 8.57
C LEU A 207 -18.03 10.13 8.81
N ILE A 208 -18.55 10.15 10.03
CA ILE A 208 -19.89 10.71 10.34
C ILE A 208 -19.84 12.23 10.36
N LEU A 209 -18.93 12.82 11.13
CA LEU A 209 -18.85 14.27 11.31
C LEU A 209 -18.14 14.92 10.10
N GLY A 210 -17.04 14.34 9.65
CA GLY A 210 -16.24 14.87 8.56
C GLY A 210 -17.03 14.89 7.25
N SER A 211 -17.74 13.80 6.89
CA SER A 211 -18.53 13.74 5.64
C SER A 211 -19.67 14.76 5.58
N ARG A 212 -20.13 15.25 6.74
CA ARG A 212 -21.20 16.26 6.78
C ARG A 212 -20.68 17.69 6.56
N TYR A 213 -19.47 18.00 7.05
CA TYR A 213 -18.99 19.39 7.10
C TYR A 213 -17.87 19.68 6.12
N LEU A 214 -16.98 18.73 5.87
CA LEU A 214 -15.79 18.96 5.05
C LEU A 214 -16.04 18.99 3.54
N PRO A 215 -16.84 18.11 2.92
CA PRO A 215 -17.10 18.17 1.49
C PRO A 215 -17.70 19.51 1.04
N PRO A 216 -18.76 20.05 1.70
CA PRO A 216 -19.29 21.36 1.30
C PRO A 216 -18.32 22.52 1.54
N LEU A 217 -17.43 22.43 2.54
CA LEU A 217 -16.38 23.42 2.74
C LEU A 217 -15.36 23.40 1.61
N ILE A 218 -14.90 22.21 1.21
CA ILE A 218 -13.98 22.01 0.07
C ILE A 218 -14.60 22.54 -1.21
N ASP A 219 -15.87 22.22 -1.49
CA ASP A 219 -16.60 22.72 -2.67
C ASP A 219 -16.71 24.24 -2.68
N LYS A 220 -16.98 24.85 -1.52
CA LYS A 220 -17.04 26.30 -1.40
C LYS A 220 -15.68 26.97 -1.67
N LEU A 221 -14.61 26.39 -1.16
CA LEU A 221 -13.26 26.88 -1.39
C LEU A 221 -12.85 26.70 -2.85
N ALA A 222 -13.06 25.54 -3.44
CA ALA A 222 -12.73 25.27 -4.84
C ALA A 222 -13.43 26.23 -5.83
N ARG A 223 -14.62 26.74 -5.48
CA ARG A 223 -15.36 27.71 -6.31
C ARG A 223 -14.97 29.15 -6.10
N LYS A 224 -14.41 29.50 -4.93
CA LYS A 224 -14.20 30.90 -4.51
C LYS A 224 -12.75 31.31 -4.41
N THR A 225 -11.82 30.35 -4.48
CA THR A 225 -10.40 30.61 -4.27
C THR A 225 -9.56 29.98 -5.38
N ASP A 226 -8.31 30.39 -5.47
CA ASP A 226 -7.33 29.82 -6.37
C ASP A 226 -6.93 28.40 -5.98
N TYR A 227 -6.44 27.61 -6.93
CA TYR A 227 -5.94 26.26 -6.70
C TYR A 227 -4.85 26.21 -5.61
N SER A 228 -4.06 27.26 -5.45
CA SER A 228 -3.03 27.38 -4.40
C SER A 228 -3.63 27.35 -3.00
N VAL A 229 -4.78 28.02 -2.79
CA VAL A 229 -5.49 27.98 -1.50
C VAL A 229 -6.08 26.60 -1.26
N LEU A 230 -6.69 26.01 -2.29
CA LEU A 230 -7.31 24.71 -2.19
C LEU A 230 -6.28 23.63 -1.81
N ILE A 231 -5.09 23.63 -2.44
CA ILE A 231 -4.04 22.62 -2.14
C ILE A 231 -3.55 22.76 -0.69
N ILE A 232 -3.36 23.97 -0.20
CA ILE A 232 -2.92 24.20 1.20
C ILE A 232 -3.98 23.70 2.20
N VAL A 233 -5.27 23.96 1.92
CA VAL A 233 -6.37 23.47 2.78
C VAL A 233 -6.44 21.95 2.78
N ILE A 234 -6.31 21.33 1.61
CA ILE A 234 -6.32 19.85 1.45
C ILE A 234 -5.12 19.23 2.19
N LEU A 235 -3.93 19.78 2.03
CA LEU A 235 -2.75 19.31 2.77
C LEU A 235 -2.88 19.55 4.27
N GLY A 236 -3.41 20.72 4.66
CA GLY A 236 -3.73 21.03 6.06
C GLY A 236 -4.71 20.01 6.67
N LEU A 237 -5.71 19.55 5.89
CA LEU A 237 -6.61 18.49 6.31
C LEU A 237 -5.89 17.14 6.45
N ALA A 238 -5.06 16.76 5.46
CA ALA A 238 -4.30 15.52 5.48
C ALA A 238 -3.37 15.43 6.70
N PHE A 239 -2.53 16.45 6.88
CA PHE A 239 -1.60 16.50 8.02
C PHE A 239 -2.32 16.73 9.35
N GLY A 240 -3.40 17.52 9.38
CA GLY A 240 -4.19 17.79 10.58
C GLY A 240 -4.87 16.51 11.11
N LEU A 241 -5.50 15.71 10.25
CA LEU A 241 -6.08 14.44 10.68
C LEU A 241 -5.01 13.38 10.99
N SER A 242 -3.86 13.42 10.32
CA SER A 242 -2.70 12.57 10.68
C SER A 242 -2.18 12.92 12.07
N PHE A 243 -2.05 14.19 12.39
CA PHE A 243 -1.66 14.67 13.71
C PHE A 243 -2.69 14.28 14.78
N ALA A 244 -3.99 14.47 14.51
CA ALA A 244 -5.05 14.04 15.42
C ALA A 244 -5.04 12.52 15.68
N ALA A 245 -4.69 11.72 14.67
CA ALA A 245 -4.49 10.27 14.84
C ALA A 245 -3.31 9.99 15.80
N ILE A 246 -2.16 10.67 15.61
CA ILE A 246 -0.97 10.53 16.47
C ILE A 246 -1.31 10.85 17.94
N GLU A 247 -2.03 11.92 18.21
CA GLU A 247 -2.45 12.31 19.57
C GLU A 247 -3.33 11.26 20.26
N LEU A 248 -4.02 10.43 19.48
CA LEU A 248 -4.81 9.31 19.98
C LEU A 248 -4.01 7.99 20.04
N GLY A 249 -2.70 8.01 19.80
CA GLY A 249 -1.86 6.82 19.74
C GLY A 249 -2.11 5.95 18.52
N LEU A 250 -2.67 6.53 17.44
CA LEU A 250 -2.92 5.86 16.17
C LEU A 250 -1.85 6.21 15.14
N SER A 251 -1.78 5.41 14.08
CA SER A 251 -0.91 5.71 12.94
C SER A 251 -1.37 6.97 12.18
N PRO A 252 -0.44 7.87 11.80
CA PRO A 252 -0.74 9.02 10.94
C PRO A 252 -1.34 8.61 9.59
N VAL A 253 -1.03 7.41 9.11
CA VAL A 253 -1.54 6.81 7.87
C VAL A 253 -3.06 6.77 7.84
N ILE A 254 -3.72 6.39 8.96
CA ILE A 254 -5.18 6.34 9.05
C ILE A 254 -5.77 7.74 8.88
N GLY A 255 -5.21 8.73 9.56
CA GLY A 255 -5.67 10.12 9.46
C GLY A 255 -5.56 10.66 8.03
N ALA A 256 -4.43 10.44 7.38
CA ALA A 256 -4.19 10.82 6.00
C ALA A 256 -5.21 10.18 5.03
N PHE A 257 -5.39 8.86 5.13
CA PHE A 257 -6.35 8.13 4.30
C PHE A 257 -7.78 8.64 4.47
N LEU A 258 -8.23 8.82 5.72
CA LEU A 258 -9.56 9.34 6.01
C LEU A 258 -9.75 10.78 5.50
N ALA A 259 -8.73 11.62 5.58
CA ALA A 259 -8.75 12.94 4.97
C ALA A 259 -9.01 12.86 3.46
N GLY A 260 -8.34 11.94 2.78
CA GLY A 260 -8.55 11.65 1.35
C GLY A 260 -9.98 11.19 1.05
N VAL A 261 -10.50 10.24 1.84
CA VAL A 261 -11.89 9.76 1.71
C VAL A 261 -12.91 10.90 1.85
N LEU A 262 -12.70 11.83 2.80
CA LEU A 262 -13.58 12.99 2.96
C LEU A 262 -13.52 13.95 1.77
N VAL A 263 -12.31 14.16 1.21
CA VAL A 263 -12.14 14.96 -0.02
C VAL A 263 -12.83 14.27 -1.21
N ALA A 264 -12.79 12.94 -1.27
CA ALA A 264 -13.43 12.14 -2.32
C ALA A 264 -14.96 12.30 -2.36
N GLU A 265 -15.60 12.65 -1.22
CA GLU A 265 -17.05 12.90 -1.13
C GLU A 265 -17.43 14.30 -1.63
N SER A 266 -16.48 15.21 -1.87
CA SER A 266 -16.78 16.54 -2.42
C SER A 266 -17.02 16.48 -3.93
N ASN A 267 -17.84 17.40 -4.45
CA ASN A 267 -18.02 17.57 -5.90
C ASN A 267 -16.71 18.04 -6.58
N SER A 268 -15.78 18.60 -5.80
CA SER A 268 -14.49 19.10 -6.25
C SER A 268 -13.37 18.05 -6.14
N ALA A 269 -13.70 16.78 -5.82
CA ALA A 269 -12.73 15.69 -5.67
C ALA A 269 -11.83 15.51 -6.90
N GLY A 270 -12.38 15.69 -8.11
CA GLY A 270 -11.60 15.63 -9.36
C GLY A 270 -10.50 16.69 -9.41
N ILE A 271 -10.82 17.94 -9.03
CA ILE A 271 -9.85 19.04 -8.97
C ILE A 271 -8.80 18.74 -7.89
N ALA A 272 -9.25 18.36 -6.69
CA ALA A 272 -8.37 18.01 -5.58
C ALA A 272 -7.35 16.93 -5.98
N ARG A 273 -7.80 15.90 -6.68
CA ARG A 273 -6.93 14.83 -7.19
C ARG A 273 -5.91 15.34 -8.20
N VAL A 274 -6.32 16.11 -9.19
CA VAL A 274 -5.42 16.65 -10.22
C VAL A 274 -4.29 17.49 -9.62
N ILE A 275 -4.58 18.32 -8.62
CA ILE A 275 -3.57 19.18 -7.99
C ILE A 275 -2.68 18.44 -6.99
N THR A 276 -3.09 17.28 -6.45
CA THR A 276 -2.30 16.51 -5.49
C THR A 276 -1.49 15.38 -6.12
N ILE A 277 -1.84 14.89 -7.33
CA ILE A 277 -1.10 13.84 -8.05
C ILE A 277 0.40 14.16 -8.21
N PRO A 278 0.82 15.35 -8.65
CA PRO A 278 2.24 15.65 -8.79
C PRO A 278 3.02 15.57 -7.46
N LEU A 279 2.39 15.99 -6.37
CA LEU A 279 2.99 15.85 -5.03
C LEU A 279 3.10 14.38 -4.63
N ARG A 280 2.04 13.60 -4.84
CA ARG A 280 2.07 12.17 -4.61
C ARG A 280 3.26 11.52 -5.33
N ASP A 281 3.48 11.83 -6.60
CA ASP A 281 4.51 11.18 -7.41
C ASP A 281 5.93 11.48 -6.88
N VAL A 282 6.19 12.74 -6.46
CA VAL A 282 7.47 13.12 -5.84
C VAL A 282 7.66 12.42 -4.49
N PHE A 283 6.66 12.46 -3.62
CA PHE A 283 6.76 11.89 -2.28
C PHE A 283 6.71 10.36 -2.30
N ALA A 284 6.01 9.75 -3.26
CA ALA A 284 6.07 8.31 -3.49
C ALA A 284 7.48 7.87 -3.91
N ALA A 285 8.16 8.63 -4.77
CA ALA A 285 9.55 8.35 -5.11
C ALA A 285 10.44 8.36 -3.86
N LEU A 286 10.32 9.38 -3.01
CA LEU A 286 11.08 9.48 -1.75
C LEU A 286 10.79 8.29 -0.83
N PHE A 287 9.51 7.94 -0.65
CA PHE A 287 9.11 6.81 0.18
C PHE A 287 9.70 5.48 -0.33
N PHE A 288 9.50 5.15 -1.61
CA PHE A 288 9.96 3.87 -2.13
C PHE A 288 11.48 3.77 -2.25
N VAL A 289 12.18 4.88 -2.53
CA VAL A 289 13.65 4.92 -2.48
C VAL A 289 14.14 4.71 -1.06
N SER A 290 13.52 5.35 -0.06
CA SER A 290 13.85 5.12 1.35
C SER A 290 13.66 3.65 1.74
N VAL A 291 12.53 3.04 1.36
CA VAL A 291 12.29 1.61 1.60
C VAL A 291 13.36 0.76 0.92
N GLY A 292 13.70 1.06 -0.34
CA GLY A 292 14.76 0.36 -1.07
C GLY A 292 16.13 0.50 -0.40
N ALA A 293 16.45 1.69 0.13
CA ALA A 293 17.71 1.95 0.83
C ALA A 293 17.87 1.13 2.12
N LEU A 294 16.78 0.70 2.73
CA LEU A 294 16.81 -0.18 3.91
C LEU A 294 17.02 -1.66 3.55
N VAL A 295 16.99 -2.02 2.27
CA VAL A 295 17.24 -3.40 1.82
C VAL A 295 18.74 -3.69 1.80
N ASP A 296 19.19 -4.51 2.73
CA ASP A 296 20.55 -5.04 2.72
C ASP A 296 20.67 -6.19 1.70
N VAL A 297 21.20 -5.85 0.53
CA VAL A 297 21.34 -6.79 -0.61
C VAL A 297 22.20 -7.99 -0.22
N SER A 298 23.18 -7.82 0.67
CA SER A 298 24.07 -8.91 1.12
C SER A 298 23.32 -9.99 1.90
N LYS A 299 22.20 -9.64 2.51
CA LYS A 299 21.35 -10.54 3.30
C LYS A 299 20.23 -11.20 2.51
N ILE A 300 20.02 -10.83 1.24
CA ILE A 300 18.99 -11.45 0.39
C ILE A 300 19.06 -12.99 0.41
N PRO A 301 20.23 -13.64 0.35
CA PRO A 301 20.31 -15.10 0.44
C PRO A 301 19.68 -15.69 1.72
N LEU A 302 19.66 -14.94 2.82
CA LEU A 302 19.10 -15.41 4.10
C LEU A 302 17.57 -15.43 4.11
N PHE A 303 16.91 -14.51 3.38
CA PHE A 303 15.47 -14.37 3.43
C PHE A 303 14.76 -14.62 2.09
N ILE A 304 15.50 -15.02 1.04
CA ILE A 304 14.89 -15.35 -0.25
C ILE A 304 13.94 -16.56 -0.12
N ILE A 305 14.31 -17.58 0.65
CA ILE A 305 13.48 -18.76 0.87
C ILE A 305 12.20 -18.40 1.64
N PRO A 306 12.26 -17.72 2.81
CA PRO A 306 11.05 -17.21 3.45
C PRO A 306 10.18 -16.35 2.54
N ALA A 307 10.77 -15.45 1.75
CA ALA A 307 10.02 -14.60 0.81
C ALA A 307 9.28 -15.45 -0.25
N LEU A 308 9.94 -16.43 -0.84
CA LEU A 308 9.32 -17.33 -1.81
C LEU A 308 8.20 -18.17 -1.19
N ILE A 309 8.38 -18.69 0.02
CA ILE A 309 7.34 -19.44 0.75
C ILE A 309 6.12 -18.53 0.98
N LEU A 310 6.33 -17.29 1.42
CA LEU A 310 5.26 -16.32 1.64
C LEU A 310 4.52 -15.98 0.34
N ILE A 311 5.23 -15.80 -0.77
CA ILE A 311 4.63 -15.56 -2.11
C ILE A 311 3.74 -16.75 -2.49
N VAL A 312 4.28 -17.97 -2.44
CA VAL A 312 3.53 -19.18 -2.80
C VAL A 312 2.34 -19.39 -1.89
N THR A 313 2.52 -19.18 -0.59
CA THR A 313 1.44 -19.32 0.41
C THR A 313 0.31 -18.34 0.14
N SER A 314 0.61 -17.05 -0.03
CA SER A 314 -0.44 -16.05 -0.26
C SER A 314 -1.13 -16.24 -1.61
N PHE A 315 -0.38 -16.64 -2.64
CA PHE A 315 -0.94 -17.00 -3.94
C PHE A 315 -1.93 -18.17 -3.82
N ALA A 316 -1.50 -19.26 -3.19
CA ALA A 316 -2.34 -20.46 -3.00
C ALA A 316 -3.56 -20.16 -2.12
N ALA A 317 -3.40 -19.40 -1.03
CA ALA A 317 -4.48 -19.02 -0.14
C ALA A 317 -5.58 -18.25 -0.89
N LYS A 318 -5.20 -17.24 -1.66
CA LYS A 318 -6.16 -16.46 -2.45
C LYS A 318 -6.89 -17.32 -3.47
N MET A 319 -6.18 -18.16 -4.21
CA MET A 319 -6.80 -19.10 -5.18
C MET A 319 -7.80 -20.03 -4.52
N VAL A 320 -7.41 -20.66 -3.41
CA VAL A 320 -8.24 -21.63 -2.68
C VAL A 320 -9.48 -20.99 -2.04
N ILE A 321 -9.41 -19.73 -1.68
CA ILE A 321 -10.55 -19.00 -1.08
C ILE A 321 -11.45 -18.39 -2.15
N VAL A 322 -10.88 -17.67 -3.12
CA VAL A 322 -11.64 -16.87 -4.09
C VAL A 322 -12.41 -17.78 -5.08
N ILE A 323 -11.75 -18.78 -5.65
CA ILE A 323 -12.36 -19.61 -6.70
C ILE A 323 -13.61 -20.35 -6.20
N PRO A 324 -13.58 -21.10 -5.09
CA PRO A 324 -14.75 -21.81 -4.60
C PRO A 324 -15.89 -20.87 -4.19
N LEU A 325 -15.56 -19.69 -3.62
CA LEU A 325 -16.58 -18.73 -3.22
C LEU A 325 -17.31 -18.14 -4.44
N LEU A 326 -16.59 -17.80 -5.51
CA LEU A 326 -17.19 -17.28 -6.73
C LEU A 326 -18.02 -18.34 -7.46
N ILE A 327 -17.54 -19.60 -7.54
CA ILE A 327 -18.31 -20.71 -8.11
C ILE A 327 -19.60 -20.95 -7.33
N LYS A 328 -19.53 -20.96 -5.98
CA LYS A 328 -20.74 -21.07 -5.12
C LYS A 328 -21.69 -19.88 -5.28
N ALA A 329 -21.17 -18.71 -5.63
CA ALA A 329 -21.97 -17.54 -5.92
C ALA A 329 -22.60 -17.53 -7.33
N GLY A 330 -22.37 -18.58 -8.14
CA GLY A 330 -22.96 -18.75 -9.47
C GLY A 330 -22.13 -18.16 -10.61
N TYR A 331 -20.85 -17.82 -10.38
CA TYR A 331 -19.96 -17.39 -11.46
C TYR A 331 -19.38 -18.61 -12.18
N ASP A 332 -19.14 -18.46 -13.47
CA ASP A 332 -18.46 -19.47 -14.27
C ASP A 332 -16.99 -19.67 -13.83
N THR A 333 -16.47 -20.86 -14.07
CA THR A 333 -15.11 -21.24 -13.66
C THR A 333 -14.06 -20.32 -14.24
N THR A 334 -14.23 -19.85 -15.47
CA THR A 334 -13.31 -18.92 -16.14
C THR A 334 -13.24 -17.58 -15.40
N THR A 335 -14.38 -16.99 -15.08
CA THR A 335 -14.46 -15.74 -14.30
C THR A 335 -13.86 -15.93 -12.91
N ALA A 336 -14.17 -17.05 -12.23
CA ALA A 336 -13.64 -17.33 -10.90
C ALA A 336 -12.11 -17.50 -10.91
N VAL A 337 -11.54 -18.24 -11.85
CA VAL A 337 -10.08 -18.45 -11.98
C VAL A 337 -9.36 -17.15 -12.35
N ARG A 338 -9.88 -16.38 -13.31
CA ARG A 338 -9.31 -15.07 -13.67
C ARG A 338 -9.32 -14.09 -12.49
N THR A 339 -10.40 -14.06 -11.72
CA THR A 339 -10.49 -13.23 -10.51
C THR A 339 -9.46 -13.68 -9.47
N GLY A 340 -9.37 -14.97 -9.19
CA GLY A 340 -8.38 -15.54 -8.26
C GLY A 340 -6.94 -15.22 -8.67
N LEU A 341 -6.59 -15.37 -9.95
CA LEU A 341 -5.26 -15.04 -10.50
C LEU A 341 -4.98 -13.54 -10.39
N GLY A 342 -5.96 -12.69 -10.67
CA GLY A 342 -5.82 -11.24 -10.54
C GLY A 342 -5.51 -10.80 -9.11
N LEU A 343 -6.23 -11.34 -8.14
CA LEU A 343 -6.03 -11.05 -6.71
C LEU A 343 -4.77 -11.69 -6.13
N SER A 344 -4.30 -12.79 -6.71
CA SER A 344 -3.05 -13.45 -6.30
C SER A 344 -1.80 -12.77 -6.87
N SER A 345 -1.95 -11.72 -7.67
CA SER A 345 -0.88 -11.09 -8.43
C SER A 345 0.04 -10.20 -7.58
N ALA A 346 0.29 -8.98 -7.99
CA ALA A 346 1.30 -8.10 -7.38
C ALA A 346 1.04 -7.78 -5.91
N ARG A 347 2.12 -7.81 -5.13
CA ARG A 347 2.22 -7.07 -3.87
C ARG A 347 2.85 -5.72 -4.20
N GLY A 348 2.32 -4.65 -3.65
CA GLY A 348 2.74 -3.29 -4.04
C GLY A 348 3.02 -2.39 -2.85
N GLU A 349 2.69 -1.14 -3.05
CA GLU A 349 2.89 -0.06 -2.09
C GLU A 349 2.28 -0.36 -0.72
N MET A 350 1.06 -0.92 -0.66
CA MET A 350 0.38 -1.21 0.60
C MET A 350 1.13 -2.25 1.44
N SER A 351 1.73 -3.28 0.82
CA SER A 351 2.55 -4.26 1.55
C SER A 351 3.77 -3.61 2.20
N LEU A 352 4.43 -2.67 1.51
CA LEU A 352 5.58 -1.93 2.02
C LEU A 352 5.17 -0.94 3.12
N ILE A 353 4.00 -0.29 2.97
CA ILE A 353 3.41 0.58 3.99
C ILE A 353 3.16 -0.20 5.28
N VAL A 354 2.62 -1.42 5.18
CA VAL A 354 2.41 -2.30 6.34
C VAL A 354 3.75 -2.64 7.01
N GLY A 355 4.75 -3.04 6.23
CA GLY A 355 6.08 -3.35 6.77
C GLY A 355 6.76 -2.15 7.44
N LYS A 356 6.73 -0.98 6.81
CA LYS A 356 7.27 0.27 7.34
C LYS A 356 6.51 0.69 8.60
N GLY A 357 5.16 0.60 8.58
CA GLY A 357 4.34 0.90 9.74
C GLY A 357 4.64 0.03 10.96
N GLY A 358 4.99 -1.25 10.75
CA GLY A 358 5.47 -2.12 11.82
C GLY A 358 6.84 -1.73 12.34
N GLN A 359 7.73 -1.29 11.45
CA GLN A 359 9.07 -0.83 11.80
C GLN A 359 9.04 0.49 12.59
N ASP A 360 8.19 1.43 12.21
CA ASP A 360 8.08 2.75 12.84
C ASP A 360 7.63 2.67 14.30
N VAL A 361 6.80 1.68 14.64
CA VAL A 361 6.40 1.41 16.03
C VAL A 361 7.32 0.42 16.75
N GLY A 362 8.44 0.01 16.13
CA GLY A 362 9.39 -0.94 16.73
C GLY A 362 8.84 -2.35 16.92
N ALA A 363 7.74 -2.71 16.23
CA ALA A 363 7.06 -3.99 16.41
C ALA A 363 7.71 -5.13 15.65
N VAL A 364 8.38 -4.84 14.53
CA VAL A 364 8.91 -5.85 13.63
C VAL A 364 10.42 -5.80 13.53
N SER A 365 11.00 -6.94 13.24
CA SER A 365 12.43 -7.10 13.00
C SER A 365 12.88 -6.34 11.76
N SER A 366 14.13 -5.89 11.73
CA SER A 366 14.71 -5.08 10.65
C SER A 366 14.74 -5.76 9.27
N TYR A 367 14.59 -7.08 9.22
CA TYR A 367 14.56 -7.86 7.98
C TYR A 367 13.16 -7.97 7.34
N ILE A 368 12.08 -7.57 8.03
CA ILE A 368 10.71 -7.67 7.48
C ILE A 368 10.52 -6.78 6.26
N LEU A 369 10.95 -5.52 6.34
CA LEU A 369 10.83 -4.60 5.22
C LEU A 369 11.67 -5.03 3.99
N PRO A 370 12.94 -5.49 4.14
CA PRO A 370 13.68 -6.15 3.07
C PRO A 370 12.97 -7.36 2.43
N ILE A 371 12.36 -8.24 3.23
CA ILE A 371 11.57 -9.37 2.71
C ILE A 371 10.43 -8.86 1.84
N LEU A 372 9.65 -7.89 2.33
CA LEU A 372 8.53 -7.31 1.59
C LEU A 372 8.97 -6.56 0.33
N GLY A 373 10.16 -5.93 0.34
CA GLY A 373 10.78 -5.33 -0.85
C GLY A 373 11.02 -6.38 -1.94
N VAL A 374 11.65 -7.50 -1.59
CA VAL A 374 11.87 -8.62 -2.52
C VAL A 374 10.55 -9.20 -3.00
N VAL A 375 9.59 -9.43 -2.10
CA VAL A 375 8.24 -9.91 -2.44
C VAL A 375 7.57 -8.99 -3.46
N THR A 376 7.61 -7.67 -3.22
CA THR A 376 7.03 -6.67 -4.10
C THR A 376 7.65 -6.71 -5.50
N ILE A 377 8.98 -6.72 -5.59
CA ILE A 377 9.69 -6.78 -6.87
C ILE A 377 9.32 -8.05 -7.63
N VAL A 378 9.44 -9.21 -6.98
CA VAL A 378 9.20 -10.52 -7.62
C VAL A 378 7.75 -10.64 -8.09
N THR A 379 6.79 -10.34 -7.22
CA THR A 379 5.37 -10.49 -7.55
C THR A 379 4.94 -9.49 -8.64
N THR A 380 5.39 -8.24 -8.56
CA THR A 380 5.08 -7.23 -9.57
C THR A 380 5.62 -7.63 -10.94
N PHE A 381 6.86 -8.14 -11.00
CA PHE A 381 7.48 -8.61 -12.24
C PHE A 381 6.71 -9.79 -12.86
N ILE A 382 6.20 -10.71 -12.05
CA ILE A 382 5.52 -11.93 -12.52
C ILE A 382 4.05 -11.65 -12.91
N THR A 383 3.41 -10.62 -12.36
CA THR A 383 1.98 -10.32 -12.53
C THR A 383 1.49 -10.29 -13.99
N PRO A 384 2.15 -9.64 -14.96
CA PRO A 384 1.69 -9.64 -16.35
C PRO A 384 1.59 -11.05 -16.94
N TYR A 385 2.48 -11.93 -16.53
CA TYR A 385 2.50 -13.33 -17.01
C TYR A 385 1.39 -14.16 -16.39
N ILE A 386 1.11 -13.95 -15.09
CA ILE A 386 0.01 -14.64 -14.37
C ILE A 386 -1.34 -14.26 -14.99
N LEU A 387 -1.59 -12.97 -15.24
CA LEU A 387 -2.83 -12.51 -15.85
C LEU A 387 -3.00 -13.02 -17.29
N LYS A 388 -1.94 -13.01 -18.09
CA LYS A 388 -1.95 -13.62 -19.44
C LYS A 388 -2.23 -15.12 -19.43
N LEU A 389 -1.73 -15.83 -18.42
CA LEU A 389 -2.02 -17.26 -18.26
C LEU A 389 -3.52 -17.49 -18.02
N GLY A 390 -4.17 -16.66 -17.21
CA GLY A 390 -5.62 -16.70 -16.98
C GLY A 390 -6.44 -16.53 -18.27
N ILE A 391 -5.95 -15.74 -19.23
CA ILE A 391 -6.58 -15.59 -20.55
C ILE A 391 -6.45 -16.88 -21.36
N LYS A 392 -5.27 -17.49 -21.41
CA LYS A 392 -5.03 -18.72 -22.18
C LYS A 392 -5.85 -19.91 -21.67
N LEU A 393 -5.92 -20.09 -20.36
CA LEU A 393 -6.68 -21.17 -19.75
C LEU A 393 -8.17 -21.11 -20.07
N SER A 394 -8.74 -19.91 -20.23
CA SER A 394 -10.15 -19.75 -20.57
C SER A 394 -10.47 -20.04 -22.04
N ILE A 395 -9.56 -19.77 -22.97
CA ILE A 395 -9.74 -20.08 -24.40
C ILE A 395 -9.74 -21.59 -24.60
N SER A 396 -8.93 -22.34 -23.84
CA SER A 396 -8.90 -23.81 -23.92
C SER A 396 -10.15 -24.47 -23.33
N SER A 397 -10.80 -23.88 -22.33
CA SER A 397 -12.02 -24.44 -21.73
C SER A 397 -13.26 -24.19 -22.61
N SER A 398 -13.38 -23.02 -23.25
CA SER A 398 -14.48 -22.75 -24.17
C SER A 398 -14.44 -23.61 -25.45
N SER A 399 -13.25 -23.93 -25.95
CA SER A 399 -13.08 -24.82 -27.09
C SER A 399 -13.36 -26.28 -26.80
N SER A 400 -13.47 -26.70 -25.54
CA SER A 400 -13.83 -28.07 -25.12
C SER A 400 -15.33 -28.23 -24.84
N GLU A 401 -16.05 -27.15 -24.55
CA GLU A 401 -17.52 -27.16 -24.39
C GLU A 401 -18.25 -27.15 -25.74
N ASP A 402 -17.71 -26.47 -26.76
CA ASP A 402 -18.27 -26.52 -28.13
C ASP A 402 -18.05 -27.85 -28.86
N LYS A 403 -17.34 -28.80 -28.26
CA LYS A 403 -17.10 -30.17 -28.83
C LYS A 403 -17.89 -31.29 -28.13
N LYS A 404 -18.76 -30.96 -27.20
CA LYS A 404 -19.72 -31.86 -26.57
C LYS A 404 -21.14 -31.47 -26.93
#